data_edf2a8a845eac61474774066ce8a185b
#
_entry.id   edf2a8a845eac61474774066ce8a185b
#
_cell.length_a   1.000
_cell.length_b   1.000
_cell.length_c   1.000
_cell.angle_alpha   90.00
_cell.angle_beta   90.00
_cell.angle_gamma   90.00
#
_symmetry.space_group_name_H-M   'P 1'
#
loop_
_entity.id
_entity.type
_entity.pdbx_description
1 polymer ?
#
loop_
_entity_poly.entity_id
_entity_poly.type
_entity_poly.pdbx_seq_one_letter_code
_entity_poly.pdbx_strand_id
1 'polypeptide(L)'
;MINDSRIDIYDYLSGLMKQVTANVYSMGEPTETTESDVDDGFIVIRVGTLNDDSEFSCETYLWARCYVTAYVPKKTRGRLNKTLYGAFENGINTIIKTEQSKNNNGQYFIIPDTTISMDDDETAQKGNQFHVFTKSFIVGTDYEQE
;
A
#
# COMPACT_ATOMS: atom_id res chain seq x y z
N MET A 1 -21.79 -1.10 13.75
CA MET A 1 -20.64 -1.90 14.05
C MET A 1 -19.58 -1.78 13.00
N ILE A 2 -18.38 -1.74 13.41
CA ILE A 2 -17.29 -1.59 12.50
C ILE A 2 -16.79 -2.92 12.02
N ASN A 3 -16.45 -2.97 10.77
CA ASN A 3 -15.76 -4.11 10.24
C ASN A 3 -14.31 -4.02 10.64
N ASP A 4 -13.82 -5.05 11.26
CA ASP A 4 -12.44 -5.06 11.69
C ASP A 4 -11.68 -6.17 11.00
N SER A 5 -12.12 -6.58 9.84
CA SER A 5 -11.47 -7.62 9.10
C SER A 5 -10.33 -7.02 8.27
N ARG A 6 -9.30 -7.82 8.07
CA ARG A 6 -8.20 -7.41 7.20
C ARG A 6 -8.69 -7.15 5.78
N ILE A 7 -9.73 -7.86 5.37
CA ILE A 7 -10.28 -7.67 4.04
C ILE A 7 -10.78 -6.24 3.84
N ASP A 8 -11.37 -5.67 4.87
CA ASP A 8 -11.86 -4.30 4.75
C ASP A 8 -10.73 -3.32 4.61
N ILE A 9 -9.60 -3.58 5.27
CA ILE A 9 -8.43 -2.73 5.10
C ILE A 9 -7.87 -2.88 3.69
N TYR A 10 -7.87 -4.11 3.15
CA TYR A 10 -7.46 -4.30 1.76
C TYR A 10 -8.34 -3.49 0.82
N ASP A 11 -9.65 -3.48 1.05
CA ASP A 11 -10.57 -2.73 0.20
C ASP A 11 -10.30 -1.23 0.30
N TYR A 12 -10.07 -0.75 1.50
CA TYR A 12 -9.76 0.66 1.71
C TYR A 12 -8.50 1.05 0.95
N LEU A 13 -7.44 0.28 1.11
CA LEU A 13 -6.17 0.61 0.47
C LEU A 13 -6.24 0.41 -1.04
N SER A 14 -6.96 -0.61 -1.49
CA SER A 14 -7.11 -0.84 -2.92
C SER A 14 -7.80 0.34 -3.58
N GLY A 15 -8.83 0.87 -2.93
CA GLY A 15 -9.51 2.05 -3.46
C GLY A 15 -8.59 3.24 -3.59
N LEU A 16 -7.72 3.43 -2.60
CA LEU A 16 -6.78 4.53 -2.64
C LEU A 16 -5.73 4.33 -3.73
N MET A 17 -5.18 3.14 -3.81
CA MET A 17 -4.09 2.89 -4.75
C MET A 17 -4.55 2.88 -6.20
N LYS A 18 -5.84 2.65 -6.44
CA LYS A 18 -6.37 2.74 -7.79
C LYS A 18 -6.33 4.14 -8.35
N GLN A 19 -6.06 5.13 -7.52
CA GLN A 19 -5.82 6.47 -8.00
C GLN A 19 -4.43 6.59 -8.63
N VAL A 20 -3.53 5.66 -8.32
CA VAL A 20 -2.18 5.67 -8.88
C VAL A 20 -2.13 4.82 -10.13
N THR A 21 -2.69 3.64 -10.08
CA THR A 21 -2.72 2.73 -11.21
C THR A 21 -3.97 1.85 -11.11
N ALA A 22 -4.50 1.46 -12.25
CA ALA A 22 -5.65 0.56 -12.26
C ALA A 22 -5.26 -0.86 -11.87
N ASN A 23 -3.98 -1.20 -11.91
CA ASN A 23 -3.52 -2.56 -11.69
C ASN A 23 -3.10 -2.73 -10.22
N VAL A 24 -4.05 -3.09 -9.39
CA VAL A 24 -3.81 -3.23 -7.96
C VAL A 24 -4.20 -4.64 -7.54
N TYR A 25 -3.30 -5.32 -6.86
CA TYR A 25 -3.51 -6.68 -6.39
C TYR A 25 -3.39 -6.73 -4.88
N SER A 26 -4.12 -7.64 -4.27
CA SER A 26 -4.10 -7.79 -2.83
C SER A 26 -3.51 -9.13 -2.46
N MET A 27 -2.74 -9.12 -1.37
CA MET A 27 -2.18 -10.32 -0.75
C MET A 27 -0.99 -10.92 -1.46
N GLY A 28 -0.71 -10.56 -2.67
CA GLY A 28 0.48 -11.10 -3.35
C GLY A 28 0.49 -10.71 -4.80
N GLU A 29 1.58 -11.05 -5.46
CA GLU A 29 1.73 -10.76 -6.86
C GLU A 29 0.76 -11.60 -7.69
N PRO A 30 0.34 -11.11 -8.82
CA PRO A 30 -0.49 -11.92 -9.69
C PRO A 30 0.30 -13.12 -10.18
N THR A 31 -0.37 -14.25 -10.32
CA THR A 31 0.31 -15.44 -10.81
C THR A 31 0.75 -15.27 -12.25
N GLU A 32 -0.01 -14.48 -13.00
CA GLU A 32 0.36 -14.16 -14.38
C GLU A 32 0.15 -12.69 -14.57
N THR A 33 1.10 -12.03 -15.19
CA THR A 33 0.95 -10.61 -15.46
C THR A 33 0.19 -10.42 -16.77
N THR A 34 -0.67 -9.40 -16.78
CA THR A 34 -1.34 -9.02 -18.02
C THR A 34 -0.44 -8.10 -18.80
N GLU A 35 -0.85 -7.81 -20.01
CA GLU A 35 -0.12 -6.86 -20.83
C GLU A 35 -0.04 -5.50 -20.17
N SER A 36 -1.12 -5.08 -19.54
CA SER A 36 -1.15 -3.81 -18.85
C SER A 36 -0.20 -3.79 -17.65
N ASP A 37 -0.09 -4.90 -16.92
CA ASP A 37 0.85 -4.99 -15.81
C ASP A 37 2.28 -4.77 -16.30
N VAL A 38 2.62 -5.37 -17.43
CA VAL A 38 3.97 -5.28 -17.97
C VAL A 38 4.24 -3.89 -18.52
N ASP A 39 3.23 -3.28 -19.13
CA ASP A 39 3.44 -1.98 -19.76
C ASP A 39 3.34 -0.82 -18.79
N ASP A 40 2.42 -0.90 -17.84
CA ASP A 40 2.10 0.23 -16.98
C ASP A 40 2.47 0.04 -15.51
N GLY A 41 2.91 -1.15 -15.15
CA GLY A 41 3.23 -1.42 -13.76
C GLY A 41 2.02 -1.80 -12.94
N PHE A 42 2.27 -2.18 -11.72
CA PHE A 42 1.18 -2.58 -10.82
C PHE A 42 1.60 -2.40 -9.37
N ILE A 43 0.63 -2.46 -8.49
CA ILE A 43 0.83 -2.31 -7.05
C ILE A 43 0.29 -3.54 -6.34
N VAL A 44 1.02 -4.03 -5.36
CA VAL A 44 0.59 -5.13 -4.51
C VAL A 44 0.44 -4.62 -3.09
N ILE A 45 -0.69 -4.93 -2.47
CA ILE A 45 -0.97 -4.51 -1.11
C ILE A 45 -0.93 -5.72 -0.19
N ARG A 46 -0.26 -5.57 0.94
CA ARG A 46 -0.25 -6.60 1.98
C ARG A 46 -0.61 -5.97 3.30
N VAL A 47 -1.48 -6.65 4.04
CA VAL A 47 -1.96 -6.16 5.33
C VAL A 47 -1.58 -7.22 6.36
N GLY A 48 -0.89 -6.79 7.40
CA GLY A 48 -0.48 -7.68 8.46
C GLY A 48 -1.61 -8.04 9.39
N THR A 49 -1.25 -8.60 10.54
CA THR A 49 -2.21 -9.01 11.53
C THR A 49 -2.83 -7.80 12.22
N LEU A 50 -4.11 -7.88 12.49
CA LEU A 50 -4.78 -6.82 13.24
C LEU A 50 -4.37 -6.90 14.70
N ASN A 51 -4.13 -5.76 15.28
CA ASN A 51 -3.71 -5.64 16.67
C ASN A 51 -4.63 -4.69 17.40
N ASP A 52 -4.76 -4.92 18.69
CA ASP A 52 -5.62 -4.14 19.56
C ASP A 52 -4.74 -3.28 20.46
N ASP A 53 -4.97 -2.00 20.45
CA ASP A 53 -4.13 -1.08 21.19
C ASP A 53 -4.84 -0.55 22.44
N SER A 54 -5.80 -1.28 22.95
CA SER A 54 -6.58 -0.79 24.08
C SER A 54 -5.75 -0.61 25.33
N GLU A 55 -4.60 -1.23 25.42
CA GLU A 55 -3.75 -1.09 26.59
C GLU A 55 -3.18 0.30 26.76
N PHE A 56 -3.05 1.04 25.71
CA PHE A 56 -2.31 2.28 25.74
C PHE A 56 -3.17 3.51 25.66
N SER A 57 -4.47 3.35 25.60
CA SER A 57 -5.31 4.48 25.33
C SER A 57 -6.70 4.25 25.90
N CYS A 58 -7.38 5.31 26.21
CA CYS A 58 -8.77 5.21 26.59
C CYS A 58 -9.62 4.89 25.38
N GLU A 59 -9.11 5.14 24.21
CA GLU A 59 -9.83 4.82 23.00
C GLU A 59 -9.33 3.53 22.46
N THR A 60 -10.22 2.77 21.92
CA THR A 60 -9.90 1.47 21.41
C THR A 60 -9.91 1.50 19.89
N TYR A 61 -8.88 1.00 19.28
CA TYR A 61 -8.87 0.86 17.84
C TYR A 61 -8.01 -0.34 17.47
N LEU A 62 -8.26 -0.85 16.30
CA LEU A 62 -7.46 -1.91 15.74
C LEU A 62 -6.50 -1.29 14.74
N TRP A 63 -5.35 -1.89 14.61
CA TRP A 63 -4.38 -1.40 13.67
C TRP A 63 -3.61 -2.55 13.05
N ALA A 64 -3.10 -2.30 11.87
CA ALA A 64 -2.29 -3.29 11.18
C ALA A 64 -1.20 -2.59 10.42
N ARG A 65 -0.03 -3.21 10.37
CA ARG A 65 1.04 -2.71 9.53
C ARG A 65 0.75 -3.15 8.11
N CYS A 66 0.85 -2.23 7.21
CA CYS A 66 0.53 -2.46 5.82
C CYS A 66 1.71 -2.14 4.93
N TYR A 67 1.77 -2.80 3.80
CA TYR A 67 2.85 -2.61 2.85
C TYR A 67 2.25 -2.41 1.47
N VAL A 68 2.77 -1.45 0.74
CA VAL A 68 2.38 -1.18 -0.62
C VAL A 68 3.64 -1.29 -1.46
N THR A 69 3.68 -2.25 -2.35
CA THR A 69 4.84 -2.51 -3.18
C THR A 69 4.51 -2.13 -4.61
N ALA A 70 5.31 -1.27 -5.19
CA ALA A 70 5.11 -0.83 -6.56
C ALA A 70 6.09 -1.55 -7.47
N TYR A 71 5.56 -2.05 -8.57
CA TYR A 71 6.35 -2.73 -9.58
C TYR A 71 6.33 -1.85 -10.83
N VAL A 72 7.46 -1.23 -11.15
CA VAL A 72 7.55 -0.27 -12.24
C VAL A 72 8.36 -0.91 -13.36
N PRO A 73 7.78 -1.09 -14.54
CA PRO A 73 8.49 -1.78 -15.62
C PRO A 73 9.74 -1.03 -16.03
N LYS A 74 10.77 -1.78 -16.30
CA LYS A 74 12.04 -1.22 -16.75
C LYS A 74 11.95 -0.88 -18.22
N LYS A 75 12.73 0.10 -18.61
CA LYS A 75 12.88 0.40 -20.03
C LYS A 75 13.87 -0.56 -20.65
N THR A 76 14.08 -0.40 -21.93
CA THR A 76 15.03 -1.20 -22.69
C THR A 76 16.38 -1.25 -21.97
N ARG A 77 16.93 -2.43 -21.88
CA ARG A 77 18.23 -2.67 -21.24
C ARG A 77 18.24 -2.37 -19.76
N GLY A 78 17.07 -2.50 -19.15
CA GLY A 78 16.97 -2.36 -17.70
C GLY A 78 17.05 -0.94 -17.18
N ARG A 79 16.92 0.05 -18.06
CA ARG A 79 17.00 1.42 -17.60
C ARG A 79 15.77 1.79 -16.78
N LEU A 80 15.97 2.72 -15.88
CA LEU A 80 14.88 3.18 -15.04
C LEU A 80 13.91 4.05 -15.85
N ASN A 81 12.63 3.73 -15.75
CA ASN A 81 11.58 4.56 -16.31
C ASN A 81 11.27 5.66 -15.29
N LYS A 82 12.01 6.76 -15.35
CA LYS A 82 11.92 7.80 -14.32
C LYS A 82 10.55 8.41 -14.20
N THR A 83 9.90 8.64 -15.33
CA THR A 83 8.59 9.26 -15.31
C THR A 83 7.58 8.39 -14.59
N LEU A 84 7.55 7.11 -14.92
CA LEU A 84 6.59 6.22 -14.31
C LEU A 84 6.93 5.93 -12.85
N TYR A 85 8.21 5.74 -12.55
CA TYR A 85 8.64 5.50 -11.18
C TYR A 85 8.27 6.69 -10.30
N GLY A 86 8.55 7.89 -10.79
CA GLY A 86 8.22 9.10 -10.06
C GLY A 86 6.72 9.26 -9.86
N ALA A 87 5.94 8.90 -10.87
CA ALA A 87 4.49 8.99 -10.75
C ALA A 87 3.97 8.04 -9.68
N PHE A 88 4.50 6.81 -9.62
CA PHE A 88 4.11 5.87 -8.58
C PHE A 88 4.52 6.39 -7.21
N GLU A 89 5.76 6.82 -7.08
CA GLU A 89 6.28 7.25 -5.80
C GLU A 89 5.54 8.49 -5.29
N ASN A 90 5.35 9.47 -6.13
CA ASN A 90 4.66 10.68 -5.73
C ASN A 90 3.19 10.42 -5.45
N GLY A 91 2.56 9.58 -6.25
CA GLY A 91 1.16 9.25 -6.04
C GLY A 91 0.94 8.56 -4.71
N ILE A 92 1.77 7.57 -4.40
CA ILE A 92 1.65 6.85 -3.16
C ILE A 92 1.92 7.78 -1.97
N ASN A 93 2.97 8.59 -2.06
CA ASN A 93 3.30 9.51 -0.97
C ASN A 93 2.19 10.53 -0.73
N THR A 94 1.60 11.03 -1.79
CA THR A 94 0.51 11.99 -1.67
C THR A 94 -0.70 11.37 -0.98
N ILE A 95 -1.02 10.13 -1.35
CA ILE A 95 -2.14 9.44 -0.73
C ILE A 95 -1.88 9.23 0.75
N ILE A 96 -0.67 8.78 1.11
CA ILE A 96 -0.34 8.56 2.50
C ILE A 96 -0.46 9.84 3.30
N LYS A 97 0.04 10.94 2.78
CA LYS A 97 -0.04 12.21 3.47
C LYS A 97 -1.47 12.70 3.64
N THR A 98 -2.27 12.51 2.60
CA THR A 98 -3.67 12.92 2.66
C THR A 98 -4.42 12.14 3.71
N GLU A 99 -4.21 10.83 3.77
CA GLU A 99 -4.92 10.01 4.73
C GLU A 99 -4.43 10.25 6.16
N GLN A 100 -3.15 10.55 6.32
CA GLN A 100 -2.63 10.92 7.63
C GLN A 100 -3.26 12.21 8.15
N SER A 101 -3.52 13.14 7.25
CA SER A 101 -4.04 14.42 7.68
C SER A 101 -5.50 14.35 8.08
N LYS A 102 -6.18 13.25 7.80
CA LYS A 102 -7.57 13.11 8.22
C LYS A 102 -7.72 12.95 9.72
N ASN A 103 -6.68 12.46 10.36
CA ASN A 103 -6.61 12.51 11.82
C ASN A 103 -7.82 11.90 12.50
N ASN A 104 -8.16 10.70 12.15
CA ASN A 104 -9.26 9.94 12.72
C ASN A 104 -10.63 10.40 12.33
N ASN A 105 -10.74 11.27 11.35
CA ASN A 105 -12.07 11.70 10.93
C ASN A 105 -12.76 10.68 10.05
N GLY A 106 -12.08 9.65 9.60
CA GLY A 106 -12.71 8.62 8.81
C GLY A 106 -12.70 7.32 9.56
N GLN A 107 -13.37 6.32 9.01
CA GLN A 107 -13.38 5.00 9.60
C GLN A 107 -11.99 4.40 9.59
N TYR A 108 -11.23 4.65 8.55
CA TYR A 108 -9.84 4.20 8.47
C TYR A 108 -8.94 5.41 8.32
N PHE A 109 -7.77 5.30 8.87
CA PHE A 109 -6.80 6.38 8.76
C PHE A 109 -5.41 5.81 8.79
N ILE A 110 -4.46 6.55 8.25
CA ILE A 110 -3.08 6.13 8.24
C ILE A 110 -2.37 6.80 9.42
N ILE A 111 -1.69 5.99 10.21
CA ILE A 111 -0.96 6.48 11.37
C ILE A 111 0.48 6.69 10.92
N PRO A 112 1.09 7.82 11.29
CA PRO A 112 2.49 8.04 10.94
C PRO A 112 3.37 6.93 11.46
N ASP A 113 4.27 6.47 10.62
CA ASP A 113 5.17 5.39 10.97
C ASP A 113 6.57 5.83 10.60
N THR A 114 7.45 5.84 11.57
CA THR A 114 8.81 6.26 11.31
C THR A 114 9.61 5.20 10.61
N THR A 115 9.10 4.00 10.54
CA THR A 115 9.82 2.92 9.89
C THR A 115 9.36 2.83 8.45
N ILE A 116 9.92 3.61 7.59
CA ILE A 116 9.58 3.57 6.20
C ILE A 116 10.72 2.93 5.47
N SER A 117 10.42 1.84 4.80
CA SER A 117 11.47 1.19 4.07
C SER A 117 11.25 1.39 2.60
N MET A 118 12.32 1.59 1.90
CA MET A 118 12.31 1.77 0.48
C MET A 118 13.31 0.84 -0.06
N ASP A 119 12.86 -0.23 -0.64
CA ASP A 119 13.75 -1.19 -1.21
C ASP A 119 13.53 -1.30 -2.67
N ASP A 120 14.61 -1.28 -3.39
CA ASP A 120 14.58 -1.55 -4.79
C ASP A 120 15.08 -2.96 -4.93
N ASP A 121 14.17 -3.90 -4.89
CA ASP A 121 14.53 -5.30 -4.89
C ASP A 121 14.60 -5.82 -6.31
N GLU A 122 15.80 -5.96 -6.80
CA GLU A 122 15.97 -6.42 -8.15
C GLU A 122 15.79 -7.90 -8.29
N THR A 123 15.65 -8.61 -7.20
CA THR A 123 15.40 -10.02 -7.30
C THR A 123 13.93 -10.32 -7.27
N ALA A 124 13.09 -9.29 -7.45
CA ALA A 124 11.67 -9.48 -7.45
C ALA A 124 11.31 -10.58 -8.43
N GLN A 125 10.18 -11.21 -8.15
CA GLN A 125 9.84 -12.37 -8.88
C GLN A 125 9.56 -12.01 -10.29
N LYS A 126 9.21 -11.41 -10.93
CA LYS A 126 8.86 -11.18 -12.31
C LYS A 126 10.06 -11.04 -13.21
N GLY A 127 11.12 -11.77 -12.89
CA GLY A 127 12.24 -11.91 -13.82
C GLY A 127 12.99 -10.64 -14.09
N ASN A 128 13.11 -9.78 -13.10
CA ASN A 128 13.86 -8.55 -13.27
C ASN A 128 13.29 -7.61 -14.31
N GLN A 129 11.99 -7.76 -14.61
CA GLN A 129 11.35 -6.86 -15.55
C GLN A 129 10.96 -5.54 -14.90
N PHE A 130 11.02 -5.45 -13.58
CA PHE A 130 10.51 -4.31 -12.86
C PHE A 130 11.53 -3.77 -11.87
N HIS A 131 11.48 -2.47 -11.66
CA HIS A 131 12.10 -1.88 -10.47
C HIS A 131 11.01 -1.87 -9.40
N VAL A 132 11.38 -2.27 -8.18
CA VAL A 132 10.39 -2.52 -7.13
C VAL A 132 10.73 -1.69 -5.91
N PHE A 133 9.75 -1.04 -5.32
CA PHE A 133 9.96 -0.40 -4.04
C PHE A 133 8.74 -0.61 -3.15
N THR A 134 8.97 -0.59 -1.85
CA THR A 134 7.91 -0.85 -0.87
C THR A 134 7.85 0.30 0.12
N LYS A 135 6.62 0.73 0.43
CA LYS A 135 6.36 1.67 1.50
C LYS A 135 5.56 0.97 2.57
N SER A 136 5.90 1.19 3.82
CA SER A 136 5.15 0.61 4.91
C SER A 136 4.54 1.70 5.76
N PHE A 137 3.38 1.40 6.33
CA PHE A 137 2.69 2.33 7.20
C PHE A 137 1.70 1.54 8.04
N ILE A 138 1.06 2.23 8.97
CA ILE A 138 0.08 1.60 9.83
C ILE A 138 -1.27 2.17 9.49
N VAL A 139 -2.25 1.28 9.35
CA VAL A 139 -3.64 1.70 9.16
C VAL A 139 -4.38 1.38 10.44
N GLY A 140 -5.04 2.37 10.98
CA GLY A 140 -5.88 2.21 12.15
C GLY A 140 -7.34 2.26 11.78
N THR A 141 -8.16 1.60 12.55
CA THR A 141 -9.59 1.65 12.37
C THR A 141 -10.23 1.74 13.75
N ASP A 142 -11.19 2.62 13.86
CA ASP A 142 -11.87 2.85 15.12
C ASP A 142 -12.98 1.83 15.25
N TYR A 143 -12.84 0.84 16.11
CA TYR A 143 -13.83 -0.19 16.24
C TYR A 143 -14.67 -0.03 17.48
N GLU A 144 -14.67 1.13 18.04
CA GLU A 144 -15.47 1.39 19.15
C GLU A 144 -16.78 1.94 18.80
N GLN A 145 -17.13 2.06 17.61
CA GLN A 145 -18.33 2.64 17.19
C GLN A 145 -19.47 1.76 17.41
N GLU A 146 -20.53 2.23 17.71
CA GLU A 146 -21.69 1.42 17.89
C GLU A 146 -22.88 1.98 17.27
#